data_fdb57b50ae34fd203b4bd37c25c853f5
#
_entry.id   fdb57b50ae34fd203b4bd37c25c853f5
#
_cell.length_a   1.000
_cell.length_b   1.000
_cell.length_c   1.000
_cell.angle_alpha   90.00
_cell.angle_beta   90.00
_cell.angle_gamma   90.00
#
_symmetry.space_group_name_H-M   'P 1'
#
loop_
_entity.id
_entity.type
_entity.pdbx_description
1 polymer ?
#
loop_
_entity_poly.entity_id
_entity_poly.type
_entity_poly.pdbx_seq_one_letter_code
_entity_poly.pdbx_strand_id
1 'polypeptide(L)'
;MIFINYYDEIKNELINNKITKKIKDYSKNKSDLTTYYNVGKLLKEAGKHYGEGIIKEYSEKLTADLGTKYDASTLNKMKKFYNLIKKMATVSPKLSYSHYVELLPYSDMDKINYYIKITEEDKLSVRELREKIMKIY
;
A
#
# COMPACT_ATOMS: atom_id res chain seq x y z
N MET A 1 18.46 -17.67 -17.78
CA MET A 1 18.41 -16.52 -16.88
C MET A 1 17.12 -15.76 -17.08
N ILE A 2 16.38 -15.54 -15.99
CA ILE A 2 15.10 -14.81 -16.07
C ILE A 2 15.36 -13.36 -15.67
N PHE A 3 15.08 -12.44 -16.58
CA PHE A 3 15.13 -11.01 -16.27
C PHE A 3 13.76 -10.55 -15.79
N ILE A 4 13.73 -9.97 -14.59
CA ILE A 4 12.51 -9.39 -14.07
C ILE A 4 12.51 -7.91 -14.44
N ASN A 5 11.52 -7.49 -15.22
CA ASN A 5 11.29 -6.08 -15.46
C ASN A 5 10.34 -5.56 -14.39
N TYR A 6 10.90 -5.05 -13.32
CA TYR A 6 10.12 -4.56 -12.17
C TYR A 6 9.14 -3.47 -12.57
N TYR A 7 9.56 -2.56 -13.44
CA TYR A 7 8.68 -1.47 -13.88
C TYR A 7 7.43 -2.00 -14.58
N ASP A 8 7.60 -2.91 -15.54
CA ASP A 8 6.47 -3.48 -16.28
C ASP A 8 5.54 -4.27 -15.37
N GLU A 9 6.08 -5.00 -14.41
CA GLU A 9 5.27 -5.75 -13.45
C GLU A 9 4.47 -4.82 -12.55
N ILE A 10 5.09 -3.74 -12.06
CA ILE A 10 4.40 -2.71 -11.25
C ILE A 10 3.28 -2.06 -12.06
N LYS A 11 3.58 -1.66 -13.28
CA LYS A 11 2.62 -1.03 -14.17
C LYS A 11 1.42 -1.94 -14.43
N ASN A 12 1.69 -3.22 -14.70
CA ASN A 12 0.64 -4.21 -14.93
C ASN A 12 -0.24 -4.44 -13.70
N GLU A 13 0.36 -4.51 -12.50
CA GLU A 13 -0.41 -4.61 -11.25
C GLU A 13 -1.38 -3.43 -11.09
N LEU A 14 -0.91 -2.22 -11.35
CA LEU A 14 -1.74 -1.02 -11.21
C LEU A 14 -2.86 -0.97 -12.26
N ILE A 15 -2.57 -1.36 -13.50
CA ILE A 15 -3.58 -1.42 -14.57
C ILE A 15 -4.64 -2.47 -14.23
N ASN A 16 -4.22 -3.67 -13.83
CA ASN A 16 -5.12 -4.77 -13.49
C ASN A 16 -6.02 -4.40 -12.30
N ASN A 17 -5.48 -3.70 -11.32
CA ASN A 17 -6.27 -3.24 -10.18
C ASN A 17 -7.39 -2.29 -10.61
N LYS A 18 -7.10 -1.33 -11.49
CA LYS A 18 -8.11 -0.40 -12.01
C LYS A 18 -9.23 -1.14 -12.74
N ILE A 19 -8.89 -2.14 -13.56
CA ILE A 19 -9.86 -2.95 -14.28
C ILE A 19 -10.74 -3.75 -13.32
N THR A 20 -10.12 -4.41 -12.34
CA THR A 20 -10.82 -5.21 -11.34
C THR A 20 -11.80 -4.36 -10.53
N LYS A 21 -11.41 -3.17 -10.14
CA LYS A 21 -12.25 -2.24 -9.38
C LYS A 21 -13.46 -1.76 -10.17
N LYS A 22 -13.36 -1.66 -11.48
CA LYS A 22 -14.49 -1.31 -12.34
C LYS A 22 -15.49 -2.44 -12.49
N ILE A 23 -15.03 -3.68 -12.48
CA ILE A 23 -15.87 -4.84 -12.74
C ILE A 23 -16.56 -5.36 -11.48
N LYS A 24 -15.86 -5.32 -10.32
CA LYS A 24 -16.32 -5.94 -9.08
C LYS A 24 -16.17 -5.01 -7.89
N ASP A 25 -17.18 -4.23 -7.59
CA ASP A 25 -17.16 -3.30 -6.46
C ASP A 25 -16.92 -3.98 -5.11
N TYR A 26 -17.56 -5.15 -4.89
CA TYR A 26 -17.42 -5.83 -3.61
C TYR A 26 -16.02 -6.36 -3.32
N SER A 27 -15.22 -6.56 -4.37
CA SER A 27 -13.84 -7.05 -4.22
C SER A 27 -12.81 -5.93 -4.23
N LYS A 28 -13.26 -4.67 -4.29
CA LYS A 28 -12.41 -3.50 -4.44
C LYS A 28 -11.34 -3.40 -3.36
N ASN A 29 -11.72 -3.55 -2.10
CA ASN A 29 -10.77 -3.46 -1.00
C ASN A 29 -9.71 -4.58 -1.06
N LYS A 30 -10.13 -5.81 -1.34
CA LYS A 30 -9.21 -6.93 -1.47
C LYS A 30 -8.23 -6.72 -2.63
N SER A 31 -8.74 -6.21 -3.75
CA SER A 31 -7.93 -5.89 -4.91
C SER A 31 -6.89 -4.81 -4.58
N ASP A 32 -7.29 -3.74 -3.89
CA ASP A 32 -6.38 -2.68 -3.47
C ASP A 32 -5.27 -3.20 -2.55
N LEU A 33 -5.63 -3.94 -1.51
CA LEU A 33 -4.67 -4.47 -0.55
C LEU A 33 -3.66 -5.39 -1.22
N THR A 34 -4.13 -6.28 -2.09
CA THR A 34 -3.26 -7.21 -2.83
C THR A 34 -2.33 -6.46 -3.78
N THR A 35 -2.87 -5.51 -4.54
CA THR A 35 -2.10 -4.74 -5.51
C THR A 35 -1.00 -3.93 -4.83
N TYR A 36 -1.34 -3.19 -3.80
CA TYR A 36 -0.37 -2.31 -3.14
C TYR A 36 0.69 -3.10 -2.37
N TYR A 37 0.33 -4.29 -1.85
CA TYR A 37 1.30 -5.22 -1.30
C TYR A 37 2.29 -5.68 -2.37
N ASN A 38 1.78 -6.12 -3.52
CA ASN A 38 2.61 -6.61 -4.61
C ASN A 38 3.51 -5.52 -5.20
N VAL A 39 2.96 -4.32 -5.40
CA VAL A 39 3.75 -3.19 -5.89
C VAL A 39 4.83 -2.82 -4.87
N GLY A 40 4.49 -2.78 -3.59
CA GLY A 40 5.45 -2.49 -2.54
C GLY A 40 6.60 -3.48 -2.51
N LYS A 41 6.30 -4.76 -2.69
CA LYS A 41 7.31 -5.82 -2.78
C LYS A 41 8.25 -5.61 -3.97
N LEU A 42 7.68 -5.31 -5.13
CA LEU A 42 8.46 -5.07 -6.36
C LEU A 42 9.34 -3.83 -6.23
N LEU A 43 8.83 -2.77 -5.61
CA LEU A 43 9.61 -1.56 -5.36
C LEU A 43 10.80 -1.82 -4.43
N LYS A 44 10.59 -2.63 -3.40
CA LYS A 44 11.66 -3.00 -2.49
C LYS A 44 12.74 -3.79 -3.21
N GLU A 45 12.35 -4.76 -4.03
CA GLU A 45 13.29 -5.56 -4.82
C GLU A 45 14.06 -4.71 -5.84
N ALA A 46 13.35 -3.81 -6.53
CA ALA A 46 13.99 -2.89 -7.48
C ALA A 46 15.00 -1.99 -6.78
N GLY A 47 14.68 -1.51 -5.58
CA GLY A 47 15.60 -0.68 -4.79
C GLY A 47 16.87 -1.42 -4.39
N LYS A 48 16.77 -2.71 -4.13
CA LYS A 48 17.95 -3.54 -3.83
C LYS A 48 18.88 -3.69 -5.03
N HIS A 49 18.32 -3.76 -6.23
CA HIS A 49 19.11 -3.95 -7.46
C HIS A 49 19.62 -2.64 -8.05
N TYR A 50 18.85 -1.57 -7.98
CA TYR A 50 19.13 -0.32 -8.68
C TYR A 50 19.34 0.89 -7.76
N GLY A 51 19.20 0.70 -6.44
CA GLY A 51 19.28 1.80 -5.46
C GLY A 51 17.96 2.53 -5.30
N GLU A 52 17.87 3.36 -4.28
CA GLU A 52 16.62 4.05 -3.91
C GLU A 52 16.18 5.11 -4.92
N GLY A 53 17.11 5.64 -5.73
CA GLY A 53 16.77 6.58 -6.81
C GLY A 53 15.79 6.01 -7.81
N ILE A 54 15.62 4.69 -7.85
CA ILE A 54 14.69 4.04 -8.77
C ILE A 54 13.23 4.44 -8.50
N ILE A 55 12.88 4.81 -7.28
CA ILE A 55 11.53 5.25 -6.92
C ILE A 55 11.16 6.51 -7.70
N LYS A 56 12.09 7.47 -7.75
CA LYS A 56 11.86 8.71 -8.51
C LYS A 56 11.70 8.44 -9.99
N GLU A 57 12.55 7.58 -10.54
CA GLU A 57 12.49 7.20 -11.95
C GLU A 57 11.16 6.53 -12.29
N TYR A 58 10.74 5.56 -11.47
CA TYR A 58 9.47 4.87 -11.68
C TYR A 58 8.26 5.80 -11.49
N SER A 59 8.35 6.73 -10.54
CA SER A 59 7.31 7.74 -10.34
C SER A 59 7.07 8.55 -11.62
N GLU A 60 8.12 9.03 -12.24
CA GLU A 60 8.03 9.80 -13.47
C GLU A 60 7.46 8.98 -14.63
N LYS A 61 7.95 7.75 -14.80
CA LYS A 61 7.50 6.86 -15.87
C LYS A 61 6.05 6.42 -15.71
N LEU A 62 5.65 6.06 -14.50
CA LEU A 62 4.27 5.65 -14.22
C LEU A 62 3.28 6.78 -14.43
N THR A 63 3.63 7.98 -14.00
CA THR A 63 2.79 9.16 -14.18
C THR A 63 2.59 9.44 -15.67
N ALA A 64 3.66 9.36 -16.46
CA ALA A 64 3.60 9.57 -17.90
C ALA A 64 2.79 8.49 -18.60
N ASP A 65 3.01 7.22 -18.26
CA ASP A 65 2.40 6.07 -18.94
C ASP A 65 0.94 5.87 -18.58
N LEU A 66 0.55 6.14 -17.34
CA LEU A 66 -0.79 5.83 -16.84
C LEU A 66 -1.71 7.04 -16.75
N GLY A 67 -1.20 8.24 -16.95
CA GLY A 67 -1.98 9.47 -16.89
C GLY A 67 -2.53 9.81 -15.50
N THR A 68 -2.05 9.12 -14.47
CA THR A 68 -2.43 9.35 -13.06
C THR A 68 -1.17 9.63 -12.27
N LYS A 69 -1.23 10.57 -11.35
CA LYS A 69 -0.06 10.94 -10.57
C LYS A 69 0.35 9.82 -9.60
N TYR A 70 1.54 9.28 -9.82
CA TYR A 70 2.19 8.33 -8.92
C TYR A 70 3.48 8.94 -8.41
N ASP A 71 3.38 9.86 -7.45
CA ASP A 71 4.58 10.52 -6.93
C ASP A 71 5.39 9.60 -6.01
N ALA A 72 6.60 10.01 -5.68
CA ALA A 72 7.50 9.23 -4.85
C ALA A 72 6.90 8.93 -3.48
N SER A 73 6.14 9.86 -2.90
CA SER A 73 5.46 9.66 -1.63
C SER A 73 4.44 8.53 -1.71
N THR A 74 3.65 8.50 -2.78
CA THR A 74 2.66 7.45 -3.02
C THR A 74 3.32 6.08 -3.13
N LEU A 75 4.40 5.98 -3.91
CA LEU A 75 5.13 4.72 -4.09
C LEU A 75 5.81 4.28 -2.79
N ASN A 76 6.38 5.21 -2.05
CA ASN A 76 7.00 4.89 -0.76
C ASN A 76 5.99 4.38 0.27
N LYS A 77 4.76 4.88 0.25
CA LYS A 77 3.69 4.36 1.10
C LYS A 77 3.38 2.90 0.78
N MET A 78 3.36 2.52 -0.49
CA MET A 78 3.14 1.12 -0.89
C MET A 78 4.29 0.24 -0.40
N LYS A 79 5.52 0.71 -0.49
CA LYS A 79 6.69 0.00 0.01
C LYS A 79 6.61 -0.20 1.53
N LYS A 80 6.24 0.84 2.26
CA LYS A 80 6.04 0.77 3.71
C LYS A 80 4.89 -0.16 4.08
N PHE A 81 3.81 -0.14 3.31
CA PHE A 81 2.68 -1.05 3.49
C PHE A 81 3.12 -2.50 3.36
N TYR A 82 3.88 -2.84 2.32
CA TYR A 82 4.46 -4.18 2.18
C TYR A 82 5.26 -4.58 3.42
N ASN A 83 6.14 -3.69 3.90
CA ASN A 83 6.96 -3.96 5.07
C ASN A 83 6.12 -4.18 6.33
N LEU A 84 5.04 -3.40 6.51
CA LEU A 84 4.13 -3.54 7.63
C LEU A 84 3.39 -4.89 7.59
N ILE A 85 2.82 -5.23 6.44
CA ILE A 85 2.04 -6.46 6.28
C ILE A 85 2.92 -7.71 6.51
N LYS A 86 4.17 -7.67 6.09
CA LYS A 86 5.11 -8.77 6.34
C LYS A 86 5.30 -9.08 7.82
N LYS A 87 5.17 -8.08 8.67
CA LYS A 87 5.35 -8.25 10.12
C LYS A 87 4.10 -8.76 10.81
N MET A 88 2.96 -8.81 10.11
CA MET A 88 1.68 -9.19 10.69
C MET A 88 1.38 -10.66 10.45
N ALA A 89 0.83 -11.32 11.47
CA ALA A 89 0.42 -12.72 11.35
C ALA A 89 -0.78 -12.86 10.41
N THR A 90 -1.70 -11.92 10.47
CA THR A 90 -2.90 -11.88 9.63
C THR A 90 -3.21 -10.45 9.22
N VAL A 91 -3.90 -10.30 8.08
CA VAL A 91 -4.32 -8.99 7.57
C VAL A 91 -5.84 -8.89 7.71
N SER A 92 -6.30 -7.83 8.36
CA SER A 92 -7.74 -7.62 8.51
C SER A 92 -8.37 -7.24 7.17
N PRO A 93 -9.39 -7.98 6.70
CA PRO A 93 -10.13 -7.60 5.51
C PRO A 93 -11.11 -6.46 5.76
N LYS A 94 -11.28 -6.06 7.02
CA LYS A 94 -12.21 -4.98 7.41
C LYS A 94 -11.59 -3.59 7.31
N LEU A 95 -10.26 -3.50 7.19
CA LEU A 95 -9.56 -2.25 7.01
C LEU A 95 -9.25 -2.03 5.53
N SER A 96 -9.40 -0.80 5.06
CA SER A 96 -8.98 -0.41 3.71
C SER A 96 -7.49 -0.10 3.71
N TYR A 97 -6.91 -0.01 2.51
CA TYR A 97 -5.54 0.47 2.35
C TYR A 97 -5.33 1.82 3.04
N SER A 98 -6.29 2.74 2.91
CA SER A 98 -6.21 4.06 3.54
C SER A 98 -6.15 4.00 5.07
N HIS A 99 -6.81 3.03 5.69
CA HIS A 99 -6.67 2.80 7.14
C HIS A 99 -5.22 2.41 7.47
N TYR A 100 -4.64 1.49 6.72
CA TYR A 100 -3.26 1.05 6.95
C TYR A 100 -2.27 2.20 6.75
N VAL A 101 -2.52 3.08 5.78
CA VAL A 101 -1.66 4.25 5.54
C VAL A 101 -1.58 5.15 6.77
N GLU A 102 -2.68 5.30 7.52
CA GLU A 102 -2.67 6.07 8.76
C GLU A 102 -1.76 5.47 9.84
N LEU A 103 -1.48 4.18 9.75
CA LEU A 103 -0.65 3.47 10.72
C LEU A 103 0.82 3.38 10.32
N LEU A 104 1.17 3.73 9.10
CA LEU A 104 2.55 3.60 8.59
C LEU A 104 3.59 4.43 9.36
N PRO A 105 3.28 5.61 9.92
CA PRO A 105 4.27 6.39 10.67
C PRO A 105 4.72 5.74 11.98
N TYR A 106 4.03 4.70 12.45
CA TYR A 106 4.30 4.08 13.74
C TYR A 106 5.12 2.81 13.59
N SER A 107 6.05 2.58 14.53
CA SER A 107 6.89 1.39 14.55
C SER A 107 6.50 0.39 15.63
N ASP A 108 5.76 0.83 16.64
CA ASP A 108 5.31 -0.03 17.74
C ASP A 108 4.16 -0.93 17.27
N MET A 109 4.45 -2.22 17.09
CA MET A 109 3.45 -3.18 16.60
C MET A 109 2.29 -3.38 17.57
N ASP A 110 2.52 -3.25 18.87
CA ASP A 110 1.43 -3.37 19.86
C ASP A 110 0.44 -2.22 19.69
N LYS A 111 0.95 -1.01 19.46
CA LYS A 111 0.14 0.17 19.20
C LYS A 111 -0.64 0.02 17.87
N ILE A 112 0.05 -0.41 16.82
CA ILE A 112 -0.57 -0.65 15.51
C ILE A 112 -1.70 -1.67 15.63
N ASN A 113 -1.44 -2.80 16.28
CA ASN A 113 -2.43 -3.85 16.46
C ASN A 113 -3.62 -3.38 17.30
N TYR A 114 -3.39 -2.54 18.29
CA TYR A 114 -4.47 -1.92 19.07
C TYR A 114 -5.41 -1.10 18.18
N TYR A 115 -4.85 -0.24 17.32
CA TYR A 115 -5.66 0.58 16.42
C TYR A 115 -6.38 -0.24 15.35
N ILE A 116 -5.77 -1.32 14.87
CA ILE A 116 -6.44 -2.25 13.96
C ILE A 116 -7.65 -2.86 14.64
N LYS A 117 -7.47 -3.32 15.87
CA LYS A 117 -8.54 -3.97 16.64
C LYS A 117 -9.73 -3.04 16.88
N ILE A 118 -9.50 -1.81 17.35
CA ILE A 118 -10.60 -0.87 17.58
C ILE A 118 -11.27 -0.45 16.28
N THR A 119 -10.52 -0.35 15.19
CA THR A 119 -11.07 -0.05 13.87
C THR A 119 -12.02 -1.15 13.43
N GLU A 120 -11.65 -2.42 13.63
CA GLU A 120 -12.52 -3.56 13.31
C GLU A 120 -13.77 -3.59 14.19
N GLU A 121 -13.60 -3.44 15.50
CA GLU A 121 -14.70 -3.55 16.46
C GLU A 121 -15.71 -2.42 16.34
N ASP A 122 -15.21 -1.20 16.21
CA ASP A 122 -16.05 0.00 16.18
C ASP A 122 -16.38 0.47 14.76
N LYS A 123 -15.90 -0.25 13.74
CA LYS A 123 -16.09 0.07 12.32
C LYS A 123 -15.71 1.51 12.00
N LEU A 124 -14.52 1.93 12.45
CA LEU A 124 -14.05 3.29 12.28
C LEU A 124 -13.77 3.60 10.81
N SER A 125 -14.19 4.78 10.35
CA SER A 125 -13.73 5.33 9.09
C SER A 125 -12.26 5.75 9.21
N VAL A 126 -11.61 6.03 8.07
CA VAL A 126 -10.23 6.53 8.07
C VAL A 126 -10.12 7.80 8.90
N ARG A 127 -11.09 8.70 8.75
CA ARG A 127 -11.13 9.95 9.50
C ARG A 127 -11.26 9.70 11.00
N GLU A 128 -12.17 8.79 11.39
CA GLU A 128 -12.38 8.45 12.80
C GLU A 128 -11.14 7.79 13.41
N LEU A 129 -10.48 6.92 12.66
CA LEU A 129 -9.21 6.32 13.09
C LEU A 129 -8.15 7.40 13.31
N ARG A 130 -8.01 8.33 12.37
CA ARG A 130 -7.07 9.44 12.49
C ARG A 130 -7.34 10.27 13.76
N GLU A 131 -8.59 10.56 14.04
CA GLU A 131 -8.99 11.30 15.24
C GLU A 131 -8.63 10.54 16.51
N LYS A 132 -8.84 9.22 16.54
CA LYS A 132 -8.46 8.37 17.68
C LYS A 132 -6.96 8.40 17.93
N ILE A 133 -6.16 8.30 16.88
CA ILE A 133 -4.70 8.34 16.98
C ILE A 133 -4.25 9.70 17.56
N MET A 134 -4.85 10.78 17.11
CA MET A 134 -4.48 12.13 17.54
C MET A 134 -4.90 12.45 18.97
N LYS A 135 -5.88 11.78 19.53
CA LYS A 135 -6.41 12.05 20.88
C LYS A 135 -5.66 11.36 22.00
N ILE A 136 -4.74 10.46 21.69
CA ILE A 136 -4.03 9.71 22.72
C ILE A 136 -2.71 10.40 23.06
N TYR A 137 -2.76 11.17 24.10
CA TYR A 137 -1.60 11.75 24.76
C TYR A 137 -1.81 11.73 26.22
#